data_153d0bf3e6e5557950a9d52255c265d9
#
_entry.id   153d0bf3e6e5557950a9d52255c265d9
#
_cell.length_a   1.000
_cell.length_b   1.000
_cell.length_c   1.000
_cell.angle_alpha   90.00
_cell.angle_beta   90.00
_cell.angle_gamma   90.00
#
_symmetry.space_group_name_H-M   'P 1'
#
loop_
_entity.id
_entity.type
_entity.pdbx_description
1 polymer ?
#
loop_
_entity_poly.entity_id
_entity_poly.type
_entity_poly.pdbx_seq_one_letter_code
_entity_poly.pdbx_strand_id
1 'polypeptide(L)'
;NFKIVAIAFLSLTSLSAQEISDTSFGKGLINFVAKDSSFSVKFAPRFQVRSMSSWNYDGDQYGSPEHNFIVRRARLKFDGFAYSPKLKYKIELGLSNRDISGANQFNRNTPRYILDAVIMWNFAGNWELWAGQTKLPGNVERVVSSANLQLIDRSLLNSRFNIDRDLGIQLRHKTNLGGSFLMREKFSVSQGEGRNVTEGNEGGLQYTARLEFLPFGTFKSKGDYFQSDLKREEKPKLMLGFTYNYNQNAVRERGFAGDYMMRTDGSLYETDQTTIFADAMFKHNGFSFMGEY
;
A
#
# COMPACT_ATOMS: atom_id res chain seq x y z
N ASN A 1 56.46 -28.21 10.75
CA ASN A 1 55.93 -28.27 9.42
C ASN A 1 54.48 -28.78 9.42
N PHE A 2 53.53 -27.89 9.64
CA PHE A 2 52.09 -28.18 9.47
C PHE A 2 51.65 -27.58 8.14
N LYS A 3 51.36 -28.42 7.17
CA LYS A 3 50.72 -28.03 5.93
C LYS A 3 49.23 -28.03 6.15
N ILE A 4 48.61 -26.84 6.23
CA ILE A 4 47.17 -26.67 6.19
C ILE A 4 46.73 -26.81 4.74
N VAL A 5 46.07 -27.90 4.41
CA VAL A 5 45.35 -28.06 3.12
C VAL A 5 43.94 -27.47 3.29
N ALA A 6 43.76 -26.27 2.76
CA ALA A 6 42.44 -25.65 2.66
C ALA A 6 41.74 -26.30 1.44
N ILE A 7 40.83 -27.23 1.69
CA ILE A 7 39.92 -27.77 0.67
C ILE A 7 38.77 -26.76 0.54
N ALA A 8 38.87 -25.88 -0.46
CA ALA A 8 37.74 -25.08 -0.89
C ALA A 8 36.79 -25.97 -1.69
N PHE A 9 35.71 -26.40 -1.06
CA PHE A 9 34.57 -26.99 -1.77
C PHE A 9 33.85 -25.85 -2.52
N LEU A 10 34.29 -25.55 -3.73
CA LEU A 10 33.47 -24.87 -4.71
C LEU A 10 32.49 -25.90 -5.29
N SER A 11 31.34 -26.07 -4.66
CA SER A 11 30.19 -26.65 -5.32
C SER A 11 29.71 -25.65 -6.38
N LEU A 12 30.23 -25.77 -7.59
CA LEU A 12 29.63 -25.22 -8.81
C LEU A 12 28.29 -25.93 -9.05
N THR A 13 27.27 -25.58 -8.27
CA THR A 13 25.92 -25.78 -8.75
C THR A 13 25.80 -24.85 -9.94
N SER A 14 25.68 -25.41 -11.14
CA SER A 14 25.29 -24.67 -12.33
C SER A 14 23.94 -24.00 -12.03
N LEU A 15 23.98 -22.77 -11.54
CA LEU A 15 22.88 -21.86 -11.58
C LEU A 15 22.57 -21.67 -13.07
N SER A 16 21.58 -22.40 -13.57
CA SER A 16 21.00 -22.11 -14.87
C SER A 16 20.71 -20.61 -14.88
N ALA A 17 21.35 -19.90 -15.80
CA ALA A 17 21.14 -18.46 -15.93
C ALA A 17 19.64 -18.21 -16.00
N GLN A 18 19.12 -17.50 -15.03
CA GLN A 18 17.75 -17.02 -15.06
C GLN A 18 17.60 -16.17 -16.31
N GLU A 19 16.70 -16.55 -17.21
CA GLU A 19 16.23 -15.62 -18.22
C GLU A 19 15.67 -14.42 -17.50
N ILE A 20 16.43 -13.33 -17.54
CA ILE A 20 15.93 -12.01 -17.18
C ILE A 20 14.92 -11.67 -18.27
N SER A 21 13.65 -11.93 -18.00
CA SER A 21 12.59 -11.57 -18.93
C SER A 21 12.70 -10.08 -19.22
N ASP A 22 12.50 -9.68 -20.48
CA ASP A 22 12.46 -8.29 -20.92
C ASP A 22 11.80 -7.38 -19.89
N THR A 23 12.62 -6.63 -19.17
CA THR A 23 12.17 -5.75 -18.10
C THR A 23 11.60 -4.49 -18.73
N SER A 24 10.34 -4.55 -19.13
CA SER A 24 9.64 -3.30 -19.42
C SER A 24 9.49 -2.50 -18.13
N PHE A 25 9.66 -1.19 -18.21
CA PHE A 25 9.52 -0.26 -17.10
C PHE A 25 8.28 -0.57 -16.26
N GLY A 26 8.43 -0.66 -14.93
CA GLY A 26 7.33 -0.96 -14.00
C GLY A 26 7.07 -2.44 -13.74
N LYS A 27 7.74 -3.38 -14.42
CA LYS A 27 7.57 -4.82 -14.15
C LYS A 27 8.47 -5.39 -13.06
N GLY A 28 9.40 -4.61 -12.52
CA GLY A 28 10.39 -5.03 -11.52
C GLY A 28 11.74 -5.35 -12.16
N LEU A 29 12.81 -5.39 -11.33
CA LEU A 29 14.17 -5.70 -11.79
C LEU A 29 14.41 -7.21 -11.95
N ILE A 30 13.77 -8.01 -11.10
CA ILE A 30 13.86 -9.46 -11.12
C ILE A 30 12.44 -10.00 -11.13
N ASN A 31 12.17 -10.89 -12.06
CA ASN A 31 10.91 -11.61 -12.11
C ASN A 31 11.22 -13.07 -12.40
N PHE A 32 11.07 -13.92 -11.41
CA PHE A 32 11.37 -15.34 -11.47
C PHE A 32 10.10 -16.16 -11.25
N VAL A 33 9.92 -17.18 -12.08
CA VAL A 33 8.89 -18.19 -11.89
C VAL A 33 9.60 -19.55 -11.93
N ALA A 34 9.37 -20.40 -10.93
CA ALA A 34 9.92 -21.74 -10.90
C ALA A 34 9.41 -22.57 -12.09
N LYS A 35 10.25 -23.47 -12.63
CA LYS A 35 9.92 -24.28 -13.81
C LYS A 35 8.66 -25.12 -13.61
N ASP A 36 8.43 -25.61 -12.40
CA ASP A 36 7.24 -26.36 -11.99
C ASP A 36 6.05 -25.48 -11.64
N SER A 37 6.18 -24.14 -11.78
CA SER A 37 5.18 -23.15 -11.41
C SER A 37 4.74 -23.21 -9.94
N SER A 38 5.58 -23.77 -9.05
CA SER A 38 5.29 -23.87 -7.62
C SER A 38 5.42 -22.55 -6.87
N PHE A 39 6.26 -21.62 -7.37
CA PHE A 39 6.39 -20.28 -6.81
C PHE A 39 6.86 -19.26 -7.83
N SER A 40 6.63 -17.99 -7.51
CA SER A 40 7.21 -16.87 -8.23
C SER A 40 7.72 -15.80 -7.27
N VAL A 41 8.74 -15.07 -7.69
CA VAL A 41 9.25 -13.90 -6.97
C VAL A 41 9.41 -12.76 -7.96
N LYS A 42 8.84 -11.63 -7.63
CA LYS A 42 9.09 -10.36 -8.32
C LYS A 42 9.70 -9.38 -7.34
N PHE A 43 10.89 -8.90 -7.65
CA PHE A 43 11.58 -7.87 -6.88
C PHE A 43 11.47 -6.53 -7.59
N ALA A 44 10.94 -5.51 -6.91
CA ALA A 44 10.71 -4.18 -7.45
C ALA A 44 11.17 -3.09 -6.47
N PRO A 45 12.47 -2.79 -6.40
CA PRO A 45 12.97 -1.69 -5.58
C PRO A 45 12.55 -0.35 -6.17
N ARG A 46 12.42 0.65 -5.29
CA ARG A 46 12.11 2.01 -5.69
C ARG A 46 12.80 3.02 -4.80
N PHE A 47 13.47 3.96 -5.42
CA PHE A 47 14.05 5.13 -4.78
C PHE A 47 13.42 6.40 -5.34
N GLN A 48 13.18 7.36 -4.47
CA GLN A 48 12.68 8.68 -4.85
C GLN A 48 13.43 9.72 -4.03
N VAL A 49 14.18 10.57 -4.71
CA VAL A 49 14.80 11.75 -4.13
C VAL A 49 13.91 12.94 -4.43
N ARG A 50 13.78 13.83 -3.47
CA ARG A 50 13.05 15.10 -3.62
C ARG A 50 13.99 16.25 -3.30
N SER A 51 14.08 17.20 -4.22
CA SER A 51 14.62 18.54 -3.99
C SER A 51 13.43 19.51 -3.83
N MET A 52 13.52 20.40 -2.89
CA MET A 52 12.52 21.44 -2.63
C MET A 52 13.22 22.73 -2.30
N SER A 53 12.72 23.82 -2.87
CA SER A 53 13.09 25.16 -2.51
C SER A 53 11.84 25.91 -2.07
N SER A 54 11.89 26.62 -0.98
CA SER A 54 10.79 27.41 -0.44
C SER A 54 11.25 28.80 -0.06
N TRP A 55 10.36 29.75 -0.23
CA TRP A 55 10.57 31.14 0.15
C TRP A 55 9.44 31.57 1.07
N ASN A 56 9.80 32.25 2.15
CA ASN A 56 8.83 32.93 2.97
C ASN A 56 8.50 34.30 2.31
N TYR A 57 7.22 34.62 2.28
CA TYR A 57 6.73 35.93 1.84
C TYR A 57 6.13 36.65 3.05
N ASP A 58 6.64 37.84 3.37
CA ASP A 58 6.22 38.60 4.56
C ASP A 58 5.06 39.59 4.30
N GLY A 59 4.59 39.64 3.06
CA GLY A 59 3.54 40.56 2.60
C GLY A 59 4.08 41.66 1.68
N ASP A 60 5.41 41.86 1.64
CA ASP A 60 6.08 42.87 0.84
C ASP A 60 7.15 42.27 -0.06
N GLN A 61 8.01 41.42 0.49
CA GLN A 61 9.12 40.78 -0.24
C GLN A 61 9.32 39.32 0.08
N TYR A 62 9.99 38.59 -0.82
CA TYR A 62 10.43 37.24 -0.58
C TYR A 62 11.73 37.19 0.21
N GLY A 63 11.77 36.39 1.25
CA GLY A 63 12.99 36.08 1.99
C GLY A 63 13.98 35.23 1.19
N SER A 64 15.11 34.91 1.81
CA SER A 64 16.09 34.01 1.22
C SER A 64 15.51 32.59 1.03
N PRO A 65 15.86 31.89 -0.07
CA PRO A 65 15.38 30.54 -0.31
C PRO A 65 15.97 29.52 0.69
N GLU A 66 15.12 28.66 1.18
CA GLU A 66 15.51 27.45 1.92
C GLU A 66 15.54 26.27 0.96
N HIS A 67 16.63 25.53 0.93
CA HIS A 67 16.79 24.34 0.08
C HIS A 67 16.81 23.06 0.91
N ASN A 68 16.08 22.04 0.46
CA ASN A 68 16.00 20.75 1.13
C ASN A 68 16.15 19.61 0.11
N PHE A 69 17.05 18.65 0.41
CA PHE A 69 17.24 17.42 -0.34
C PHE A 69 16.98 16.23 0.59
N ILE A 70 16.04 15.36 0.21
CA ILE A 70 15.72 14.18 1.01
C ILE A 70 15.54 12.94 0.15
N VAL A 71 15.86 11.78 0.71
CA VAL A 71 15.39 10.50 0.22
C VAL A 71 13.92 10.36 0.66
N ARG A 72 13.01 10.75 -0.25
CA ARG A 72 11.58 10.81 0.05
C ARG A 72 10.98 9.41 0.25
N ARG A 73 11.45 8.45 -0.55
CA ARG A 73 11.08 7.03 -0.44
C ARG A 73 12.25 6.16 -0.86
N ALA A 74 12.50 5.13 -0.06
CA ALA A 74 13.39 4.03 -0.39
C ALA A 74 12.63 2.75 -0.03
N ARG A 75 12.26 1.93 -1.02
CA ARG A 75 11.39 0.77 -0.79
C ARG A 75 11.88 -0.45 -1.51
N LEU A 76 11.82 -1.58 -0.82
CA LEU A 76 12.05 -2.89 -1.39
C LEU A 76 10.71 -3.63 -1.38
N LYS A 77 10.27 -4.08 -2.54
CA LYS A 77 9.02 -4.80 -2.70
C LYS A 77 9.28 -6.16 -3.30
N PHE A 78 8.73 -7.18 -2.65
CA PHE A 78 8.70 -8.55 -3.12
C PHE A 78 7.23 -8.95 -3.25
N ASP A 79 6.82 -9.44 -4.39
CA ASP A 79 5.50 -10.03 -4.59
C ASP A 79 5.60 -11.26 -5.50
N GLY A 80 4.65 -12.16 -5.34
CA GLY A 80 4.62 -13.41 -6.10
C GLY A 80 3.51 -14.34 -5.64
N PHE A 81 3.68 -15.62 -5.95
CA PHE A 81 2.82 -16.68 -5.44
C PHE A 81 3.65 -17.84 -4.90
N ALA A 82 3.04 -18.65 -4.04
CA ALA A 82 3.63 -19.87 -3.48
C ALA A 82 2.62 -21.03 -3.60
N TYR A 83 3.11 -22.24 -3.89
CA TYR A 83 2.35 -23.47 -4.13
C TYR A 83 1.44 -23.41 -5.36
N SER A 84 0.75 -22.32 -5.60
CA SER A 84 -0.07 -22.11 -6.79
C SER A 84 -0.32 -20.62 -7.02
N PRO A 85 -0.66 -20.18 -8.24
CA PRO A 85 -1.03 -18.80 -8.52
C PRO A 85 -2.25 -18.26 -7.75
N LYS A 86 -2.98 -19.14 -7.06
CA LYS A 86 -4.10 -18.76 -6.19
C LYS A 86 -3.64 -18.23 -4.83
N LEU A 87 -2.46 -18.66 -4.35
CA LEU A 87 -1.89 -18.21 -3.07
C LEU A 87 -0.76 -17.22 -3.33
N LYS A 88 -1.05 -15.93 -3.25
CA LYS A 88 -0.11 -14.84 -3.50
C LYS A 88 0.41 -14.28 -2.18
N TYR A 89 1.58 -13.67 -2.25
CA TYR A 89 2.15 -12.93 -1.14
C TYR A 89 2.65 -11.57 -1.59
N LYS A 90 2.77 -10.65 -0.64
CA LYS A 90 3.42 -9.36 -0.83
C LYS A 90 4.17 -8.97 0.43
N ILE A 91 5.44 -8.57 0.28
CA ILE A 91 6.25 -7.94 1.32
C ILE A 91 6.74 -6.62 0.76
N GLU A 92 6.54 -5.52 1.47
CA GLU A 92 7.08 -4.21 1.12
C GLU A 92 7.78 -3.61 2.33
N LEU A 93 9.07 -3.31 2.19
CA LEU A 93 9.89 -2.67 3.21
C LEU A 93 10.10 -1.20 2.86
N GLY A 94 9.94 -0.31 3.83
CA GLY A 94 10.21 1.11 3.72
C GLY A 94 11.44 1.49 4.51
N LEU A 95 12.48 2.01 3.85
CA LEU A 95 13.80 2.27 4.41
C LEU A 95 14.11 3.77 4.56
N SER A 96 13.21 4.66 4.10
CA SER A 96 13.37 6.10 4.32
C SER A 96 12.98 6.49 5.75
N ASN A 97 13.58 7.56 6.27
CA ASN A 97 13.26 8.06 7.61
C ASN A 97 11.75 8.26 7.82
N ARG A 98 11.04 8.71 6.79
CA ARG A 98 9.59 8.93 6.85
C ARG A 98 8.77 7.64 6.87
N ASP A 99 9.30 6.54 6.34
CA ASP A 99 8.62 5.24 6.39
C ASP A 99 8.82 4.54 7.75
N ILE A 100 9.95 4.79 8.45
CA ILE A 100 10.30 4.16 9.73
C ILE A 100 10.15 5.07 10.96
N SER A 101 9.85 6.34 10.78
CA SER A 101 9.63 7.30 11.87
C SER A 101 8.34 7.00 12.66
N GLY A 102 8.18 7.65 13.81
CA GLY A 102 6.99 7.52 14.65
C GLY A 102 7.10 6.38 15.67
N ALA A 103 8.28 6.23 16.32
CA ALA A 103 8.42 5.34 17.46
C ALA A 103 7.54 5.83 18.63
N ASN A 104 6.83 4.92 19.24
CA ASN A 104 6.08 5.12 20.48
C ASN A 104 6.21 3.87 21.34
N GLN A 105 5.61 3.87 22.54
CA GLN A 105 5.72 2.77 23.48
C GLN A 105 5.17 1.44 22.92
N PHE A 106 4.17 1.47 22.01
CA PHE A 106 3.51 0.29 21.47
C PHE A 106 4.21 -0.30 20.23
N ASN A 107 5.13 0.43 19.59
CA ASN A 107 5.82 -0.04 18.38
C ASN A 107 7.36 0.10 18.42
N ARG A 108 7.94 0.56 19.53
CA ARG A 108 9.41 0.79 19.64
C ARG A 108 10.23 -0.48 19.48
N ASN A 109 9.66 -1.62 19.82
CA ASN A 109 10.32 -2.94 19.77
C ASN A 109 10.00 -3.70 18.47
N THR A 110 9.31 -3.08 17.49
CA THR A 110 9.01 -3.72 16.21
C THR A 110 9.93 -3.26 15.09
N PRO A 111 10.08 -4.07 14.04
CA PRO A 111 10.72 -3.66 12.80
C PRO A 111 9.82 -2.69 12.01
N ARG A 112 9.77 -1.41 12.40
CA ARG A 112 8.88 -0.37 11.84
C ARG A 112 9.03 -0.12 10.33
N TYR A 113 10.04 -0.71 9.71
CA TYR A 113 10.24 -0.66 8.26
C TYR A 113 9.29 -1.57 7.46
N ILE A 114 8.56 -2.49 8.09
CA ILE A 114 7.57 -3.31 7.39
C ILE A 114 6.36 -2.45 7.01
N LEU A 115 6.11 -2.28 5.73
CA LEU A 115 4.92 -1.60 5.20
C LEU A 115 3.82 -2.60 4.92
N ASP A 116 4.11 -3.63 4.13
CA ASP A 116 3.17 -4.71 3.83
C ASP A 116 3.84 -6.06 4.14
N ALA A 117 3.09 -6.96 4.76
CA ALA A 117 3.38 -8.38 4.92
C ALA A 117 2.02 -9.10 4.89
N VAL A 118 1.62 -9.59 3.72
CA VAL A 118 0.26 -10.10 3.50
C VAL A 118 0.26 -11.32 2.60
N ILE A 119 -0.56 -12.29 2.96
CA ILE A 119 -0.93 -13.44 2.15
C ILE A 119 -2.32 -13.18 1.55
N MET A 120 -2.49 -13.53 0.27
CA MET A 120 -3.71 -13.28 -0.50
C MET A 120 -4.13 -14.59 -1.17
N TRP A 121 -5.20 -15.19 -0.70
CA TRP A 121 -5.68 -16.47 -1.17
C TRP A 121 -6.98 -16.34 -1.97
N ASN A 122 -6.92 -16.68 -3.26
CA ASN A 122 -8.11 -16.87 -4.07
C ASN A 122 -8.66 -18.28 -3.83
N PHE A 123 -9.59 -18.41 -2.88
CA PHE A 123 -10.09 -19.70 -2.44
C PHE A 123 -11.29 -20.20 -3.26
N ALA A 124 -12.04 -19.32 -3.88
CA ALA A 124 -13.22 -19.71 -4.66
C ALA A 124 -13.58 -18.68 -5.74
N GLY A 125 -13.30 -18.96 -7.00
CA GLY A 125 -13.73 -18.13 -8.14
C GLY A 125 -13.32 -16.66 -8.00
N ASN A 126 -14.29 -15.81 -7.72
CA ASN A 126 -14.10 -14.35 -7.57
C ASN A 126 -13.82 -13.90 -6.13
N TRP A 127 -13.67 -14.83 -5.19
CA TRP A 127 -13.43 -14.56 -3.78
C TRP A 127 -11.94 -14.63 -3.45
N GLU A 128 -11.46 -13.63 -2.74
CA GLU A 128 -10.09 -13.58 -2.19
C GLU A 128 -10.14 -13.30 -0.69
N LEU A 129 -9.38 -14.06 0.09
CA LEU A 129 -9.10 -13.82 1.50
C LEU A 129 -7.67 -13.29 1.64
N TRP A 130 -7.50 -12.15 2.27
CA TRP A 130 -6.21 -11.56 2.57
C TRP A 130 -5.99 -11.58 4.07
N ALA A 131 -4.80 -11.96 4.51
CA ALA A 131 -4.43 -11.99 5.93
C ALA A 131 -3.04 -11.41 6.12
N GLY A 132 -2.89 -10.51 7.10
CA GLY A 132 -1.63 -9.84 7.41
C GLY A 132 -1.73 -8.33 7.39
N GLN A 133 -0.57 -7.67 7.41
CA GLN A 133 -0.45 -6.22 7.40
C GLN A 133 -0.43 -5.69 5.98
N THR A 134 -1.39 -4.87 5.61
CA THR A 134 -1.45 -4.20 4.31
C THR A 134 -2.44 -3.03 4.34
N LYS A 135 -2.56 -2.32 3.24
CA LYS A 135 -3.57 -1.26 3.10
C LYS A 135 -4.96 -1.83 3.23
N LEU A 136 -5.76 -1.22 4.08
CA LEU A 136 -7.19 -1.49 4.17
C LEU A 136 -7.92 -0.98 2.92
N PRO A 137 -9.14 -1.45 2.65
CA PRO A 137 -9.96 -0.97 1.54
C PRO A 137 -10.54 0.43 1.83
N GLY A 138 -9.66 1.39 2.08
CA GLY A 138 -10.00 2.77 2.41
C GLY A 138 -10.21 3.65 1.18
N ASN A 139 -9.96 4.94 1.35
CA ASN A 139 -10.10 5.97 0.32
C ASN A 139 -9.15 5.75 -0.88
N VAL A 140 -9.59 6.12 -2.07
CA VAL A 140 -8.87 5.79 -3.33
C VAL A 140 -7.48 6.41 -3.38
N GLU A 141 -7.31 7.66 -2.96
CA GLU A 141 -6.00 8.31 -3.00
C GLU A 141 -4.97 7.59 -2.12
N ARG A 142 -5.41 7.02 -1.00
CA ARG A 142 -4.54 6.24 -0.12
C ARG A 142 -4.23 4.86 -0.68
N VAL A 143 -5.24 4.19 -1.25
CA VAL A 143 -5.08 2.86 -1.85
C VAL A 143 -4.13 2.89 -3.05
N VAL A 144 -4.21 3.92 -3.89
CA VAL A 144 -3.25 4.13 -4.99
C VAL A 144 -1.82 4.14 -4.45
N SER A 145 -0.94 3.39 -5.10
CA SER A 145 0.48 3.35 -4.72
C SER A 145 1.12 4.72 -4.86
N SER A 146 2.01 5.06 -3.93
CA SER A 146 2.82 6.28 -4.06
C SER A 146 3.81 6.26 -5.25
N ALA A 147 3.90 5.15 -5.98
CA ALA A 147 4.60 5.09 -7.27
C ALA A 147 3.74 5.56 -8.44
N ASN A 148 2.43 5.61 -8.25
CA ASN A 148 1.42 5.82 -9.28
C ASN A 148 0.66 7.13 -9.08
N LEU A 149 1.17 8.02 -8.25
CA LEU A 149 0.64 9.35 -8.04
C LEU A 149 0.98 10.24 -9.25
N GLN A 150 0.15 11.22 -9.52
CA GLN A 150 0.41 12.25 -10.52
C GLN A 150 1.41 13.27 -10.00
N LEU A 151 1.34 13.58 -8.72
CA LEU A 151 2.26 14.46 -8.00
C LEU A 151 3.18 13.65 -7.08
N ILE A 152 4.24 14.29 -6.57
CA ILE A 152 5.23 13.67 -5.68
C ILE A 152 4.57 13.13 -4.40
N ASP A 153 3.67 13.89 -3.84
CA ASP A 153 2.95 13.57 -2.61
C ASP A 153 1.43 13.60 -2.83
N ARG A 154 0.69 13.02 -1.90
CA ARG A 154 -0.76 13.06 -1.85
C ARG A 154 -1.24 14.43 -1.39
N SER A 155 -2.54 14.69 -1.56
CA SER A 155 -3.18 15.92 -1.11
C SER A 155 -3.01 16.17 0.39
N LEU A 156 -3.16 17.42 0.81
CA LEU A 156 -3.15 17.79 2.23
C LEU A 156 -4.32 17.15 2.98
N LEU A 157 -5.48 17.01 2.33
CA LEU A 157 -6.63 16.30 2.90
C LEU A 157 -6.29 14.86 3.23
N ASN A 158 -5.61 14.15 2.34
CA ASN A 158 -5.17 12.77 2.58
C ASN A 158 -4.17 12.65 3.76
N SER A 159 -3.51 13.72 4.19
CA SER A 159 -2.67 13.69 5.39
C SER A 159 -3.49 13.61 6.68
N ARG A 160 -4.74 14.04 6.64
CA ARG A 160 -5.66 14.07 7.80
C ARG A 160 -6.73 13.00 7.71
N PHE A 161 -7.36 12.84 6.55
CA PHE A 161 -8.50 11.96 6.32
C PHE A 161 -8.07 10.83 5.38
N ASN A 162 -7.73 9.70 5.91
CA ASN A 162 -7.39 8.51 5.13
C ASN A 162 -7.45 7.26 5.99
N ILE A 163 -7.61 6.10 5.35
CA ILE A 163 -7.48 4.79 5.96
C ILE A 163 -6.28 4.10 5.31
N ASP A 164 -5.23 3.83 6.07
CA ASP A 164 -4.00 3.26 5.55
C ASP A 164 -3.85 1.77 5.88
N ARG A 165 -2.66 1.38 6.23
CA ARG A 165 -2.26 0.02 6.56
C ARG A 165 -2.57 -0.33 7.99
N ASP A 166 -3.05 -1.55 8.15
CA ASP A 166 -3.25 -2.16 9.44
C ASP A 166 -3.04 -3.68 9.36
N LEU A 167 -2.96 -4.35 10.48
CA LEU A 167 -2.89 -5.80 10.60
C LEU A 167 -4.32 -6.35 10.75
N GLY A 168 -4.68 -7.31 9.90
CA GLY A 168 -6.01 -7.90 9.94
C GLY A 168 -6.31 -8.85 8.80
N ILE A 169 -7.60 -9.07 8.59
CA ILE A 169 -8.15 -9.94 7.57
C ILE A 169 -9.04 -9.12 6.65
N GLN A 170 -8.98 -9.40 5.34
CA GLN A 170 -9.85 -8.76 4.35
C GLN A 170 -10.50 -9.83 3.47
N LEU A 171 -11.80 -9.74 3.30
CA LEU A 171 -12.57 -10.51 2.34
C LEU A 171 -12.86 -9.63 1.12
N ARG A 172 -12.57 -10.13 -0.07
CA ARG A 172 -12.75 -9.41 -1.33
C ARG A 172 -13.52 -10.26 -2.32
N HIS A 173 -14.44 -9.62 -3.00
CA HIS A 173 -15.26 -10.28 -4.02
C HIS A 173 -15.41 -9.40 -5.25
N LYS A 174 -15.80 -10.02 -6.37
CA LYS A 174 -16.11 -9.34 -7.64
C LYS A 174 -17.36 -9.91 -8.20
N THR A 175 -18.34 -9.05 -8.47
CA THR A 175 -19.63 -9.39 -9.08
C THR A 175 -19.75 -8.75 -10.45
N ASN A 176 -20.08 -9.55 -11.47
CA ASN A 176 -20.46 -9.01 -12.76
C ASN A 176 -21.97 -8.72 -12.72
N LEU A 177 -22.35 -7.46 -12.89
CA LEU A 177 -23.74 -6.99 -12.86
C LEU A 177 -24.41 -7.03 -14.25
N GLY A 178 -23.68 -7.48 -15.28
CA GLY A 178 -24.16 -7.59 -16.66
C GLY A 178 -23.33 -6.76 -17.64
N GLY A 179 -23.11 -7.30 -18.85
CA GLY A 179 -22.25 -6.67 -19.84
C GLY A 179 -20.84 -6.40 -19.31
N SER A 180 -20.42 -5.14 -19.37
CA SER A 180 -19.12 -4.71 -18.83
C SER A 180 -19.19 -4.23 -17.38
N PHE A 181 -20.37 -4.10 -16.79
CA PHE A 181 -20.55 -3.54 -15.46
C PHE A 181 -20.04 -4.48 -14.38
N LEU A 182 -18.98 -4.08 -13.69
CA LEU A 182 -18.36 -4.81 -12.61
C LEU A 182 -18.56 -4.08 -11.29
N MET A 183 -18.88 -4.81 -10.23
CA MET A 183 -18.85 -4.37 -8.85
C MET A 183 -17.73 -5.11 -8.11
N ARG A 184 -17.04 -4.43 -7.20
CA ARG A 184 -16.06 -5.03 -6.30
C ARG A 184 -16.43 -4.71 -4.86
N GLU A 185 -16.57 -5.73 -4.08
CA GLU A 185 -16.91 -5.69 -2.67
C GLU A 185 -15.66 -6.03 -1.85
N LYS A 186 -15.38 -5.23 -0.84
CA LYS A 186 -14.23 -5.41 0.03
C LYS A 186 -14.65 -5.14 1.47
N PHE A 187 -14.32 -6.06 2.34
CA PHE A 187 -14.56 -5.93 3.78
C PHE A 187 -13.28 -6.27 4.52
N SER A 188 -12.99 -5.58 5.61
CA SER A 188 -11.86 -5.89 6.48
C SER A 188 -12.22 -5.76 7.95
N VAL A 189 -11.57 -6.61 8.76
CA VAL A 189 -11.48 -6.51 10.20
C VAL A 189 -10.01 -6.41 10.55
N SER A 190 -9.64 -5.37 11.29
CA SER A 190 -8.24 -5.09 11.64
C SER A 190 -8.11 -4.54 13.06
N GLN A 191 -6.87 -4.41 13.55
CA GLN A 191 -6.61 -4.00 14.94
C GLN A 191 -7.12 -2.58 15.26
N GLY A 192 -6.96 -1.63 14.35
CA GLY A 192 -7.40 -0.24 14.54
C GLY A 192 -6.31 0.75 14.90
N GLU A 193 -5.15 0.31 15.38
CA GLU A 193 -4.02 1.17 15.75
C GLU A 193 -3.01 1.39 14.62
N GLY A 194 -3.21 0.72 13.48
CA GLY A 194 -2.31 0.81 12.34
C GLY A 194 -1.18 -0.21 12.39
N ARG A 195 -0.17 0.02 11.56
CA ARG A 195 0.90 -0.95 11.32
C ARG A 195 1.91 -1.06 12.45
N ASN A 196 2.52 -2.25 12.55
CA ASN A 196 3.70 -2.51 13.39
C ASN A 196 3.43 -2.29 14.90
N VAL A 197 2.24 -2.57 15.37
CA VAL A 197 1.92 -2.62 16.78
C VAL A 197 2.32 -3.99 17.34
N THR A 198 3.04 -4.03 18.46
CA THR A 198 3.55 -5.26 19.09
C THR A 198 2.78 -5.70 20.31
N GLU A 199 2.29 -4.75 21.04
CA GLU A 199 1.41 -5.02 22.16
C GLU A 199 0.04 -5.43 21.60
N GLY A 200 -0.80 -6.03 22.34
CA GLY A 200 -2.11 -6.47 21.86
C GLY A 200 -2.95 -5.32 21.27
N ASN A 201 -4.20 -5.56 21.06
CA ASN A 201 -5.15 -4.54 20.67
C ASN A 201 -5.43 -3.64 21.89
N GLU A 202 -5.00 -2.38 21.83
CA GLU A 202 -5.14 -1.41 22.92
C GLU A 202 -6.53 -0.71 22.93
N GLY A 203 -7.28 -0.85 21.87
CA GLY A 203 -8.65 -0.35 21.75
C GLY A 203 -9.61 -1.46 21.36
N GLY A 204 -10.46 -1.17 20.39
CA GLY A 204 -11.34 -2.14 19.78
C GLY A 204 -10.85 -2.57 18.40
N LEU A 205 -11.72 -3.20 17.63
CA LEU A 205 -11.44 -3.60 16.26
C LEU A 205 -11.93 -2.52 15.28
N GLN A 206 -11.24 -2.43 14.16
CA GLN A 206 -11.63 -1.58 13.04
C GLN A 206 -12.30 -2.41 11.94
N TYR A 207 -13.44 -1.95 11.49
CA TYR A 207 -14.25 -2.54 10.43
C TYR A 207 -14.29 -1.60 9.24
N THR A 208 -13.87 -2.05 8.06
CA THR A 208 -13.91 -1.24 6.84
C THR A 208 -14.64 -1.99 5.75
N ALA A 209 -15.66 -1.38 5.18
CA ALA A 209 -16.41 -1.88 4.03
C ALA A 209 -16.27 -0.92 2.85
N ARG A 210 -15.98 -1.44 1.67
CA ARG A 210 -15.87 -0.64 0.43
C ARG A 210 -16.55 -1.32 -0.74
N LEU A 211 -17.35 -0.55 -1.45
CA LEU A 211 -17.96 -0.90 -2.73
C LEU A 211 -17.32 -0.06 -3.84
N GLU A 212 -16.97 -0.71 -4.96
CA GLU A 212 -16.49 -0.04 -6.15
C GLU A 212 -17.33 -0.46 -7.35
N PHE A 213 -17.89 0.51 -8.06
CA PHE A 213 -18.70 0.31 -9.25
C PHE A 213 -17.91 0.74 -10.48
N LEU A 214 -17.78 -0.14 -11.46
CA LEU A 214 -17.10 0.08 -12.73
C LEU A 214 -18.08 -0.11 -13.88
N PRO A 215 -18.95 0.87 -14.16
CA PRO A 215 -20.03 0.71 -15.15
C PRO A 215 -19.52 0.45 -16.57
N PHE A 216 -18.33 0.96 -16.91
CA PHE A 216 -17.70 0.76 -18.23
C PHE A 216 -16.62 -0.33 -18.21
N GLY A 217 -16.64 -1.20 -17.21
CA GLY A 217 -15.70 -2.30 -17.03
C GLY A 217 -14.34 -1.86 -16.47
N THR A 218 -13.41 -2.82 -16.45
CA THR A 218 -12.08 -2.62 -15.88
C THR A 218 -11.22 -1.68 -16.72
N PHE A 219 -10.32 -0.96 -16.05
CA PHE A 219 -9.28 -0.15 -16.69
C PHE A 219 -8.16 -1.03 -17.23
N LYS A 220 -7.51 -0.63 -18.33
CA LYS A 220 -6.33 -1.30 -18.88
C LYS A 220 -5.22 -1.37 -17.80
N SER A 221 -4.61 -2.54 -17.63
CA SER A 221 -3.47 -2.74 -16.72
C SER A 221 -3.72 -2.23 -15.28
N LYS A 222 -4.93 -2.39 -14.74
CA LYS A 222 -5.33 -1.87 -13.42
C LYS A 222 -5.17 -0.35 -13.31
N GLY A 223 -5.54 0.37 -14.34
CA GLY A 223 -5.45 1.82 -14.43
C GLY A 223 -6.17 2.58 -13.32
N ASP A 224 -7.18 1.96 -12.71
CA ASP A 224 -7.88 2.45 -11.52
C ASP A 224 -6.99 2.53 -10.25
N TYR A 225 -5.76 2.01 -10.29
CA TYR A 225 -4.73 2.16 -9.25
C TYR A 225 -3.58 3.10 -9.67
N PHE A 226 -3.79 3.91 -10.71
CA PHE A 226 -2.90 4.97 -11.16
C PHE A 226 -3.67 6.28 -11.21
N GLN A 227 -3.08 7.39 -10.79
CA GLN A 227 -3.78 8.68 -10.87
C GLN A 227 -3.84 9.22 -12.30
N SER A 228 -2.83 8.94 -13.13
CA SER A 228 -2.77 9.39 -14.53
C SER A 228 -3.20 8.31 -15.50
N ASP A 229 -3.75 8.70 -16.66
CA ASP A 229 -4.12 7.78 -17.74
C ASP A 229 -2.93 7.47 -18.66
N LEU A 230 -1.88 6.82 -18.12
CA LEU A 230 -0.66 6.46 -18.85
C LEU A 230 -0.91 5.41 -19.96
N LYS A 231 -1.98 4.65 -19.86
CA LYS A 231 -2.35 3.61 -20.85
C LYS A 231 -3.28 4.10 -21.94
N ARG A 232 -3.70 5.38 -21.85
CA ARG A 232 -4.59 6.04 -22.80
C ARG A 232 -5.81 5.18 -23.09
N GLU A 233 -6.75 5.17 -22.13
CA GLU A 233 -8.00 4.44 -22.28
C GLU A 233 -8.76 4.93 -23.52
N GLU A 234 -8.86 4.12 -24.55
CA GLU A 234 -9.54 4.48 -25.81
C GLU A 234 -11.05 4.67 -25.64
N LYS A 235 -11.63 3.99 -24.66
CA LYS A 235 -13.04 4.14 -24.28
C LYS A 235 -13.12 4.74 -22.89
N PRO A 236 -14.11 5.59 -22.60
CA PRO A 236 -14.30 6.14 -21.26
C PRO A 236 -14.32 5.03 -20.21
N LYS A 237 -13.63 5.25 -19.09
CA LYS A 237 -13.64 4.39 -17.92
C LYS A 237 -14.00 5.20 -16.70
N LEU A 238 -14.84 4.63 -15.84
CA LEU A 238 -15.31 5.24 -14.61
C LEU A 238 -15.27 4.22 -13.49
N MET A 239 -14.77 4.63 -12.34
CA MET A 239 -14.93 3.93 -11.07
C MET A 239 -15.58 4.89 -10.09
N LEU A 240 -16.62 4.44 -9.40
CA LEU A 240 -17.24 5.11 -8.26
C LEU A 240 -16.99 4.25 -7.04
N GLY A 241 -16.46 4.84 -5.98
CA GLY A 241 -16.11 4.15 -4.74
C GLY A 241 -16.87 4.71 -3.55
N PHE A 242 -17.31 3.84 -2.64
CA PHE A 242 -17.93 4.20 -1.37
C PHE A 242 -17.27 3.38 -0.27
N THR A 243 -16.79 4.04 0.76
CA THR A 243 -16.16 3.40 1.92
C THR A 243 -16.86 3.84 3.19
N TYR A 244 -17.22 2.88 4.02
CA TYR A 244 -17.63 3.08 5.41
C TYR A 244 -16.56 2.43 6.32
N ASN A 245 -16.14 3.15 7.33
CA ASN A 245 -15.18 2.67 8.31
C ASN A 245 -15.67 3.00 9.71
N TYR A 246 -15.60 2.01 10.58
CA TYR A 246 -15.89 2.13 12.00
C TYR A 246 -14.72 1.55 12.80
N ASN A 247 -14.08 2.38 13.60
CA ASN A 247 -13.02 1.98 14.53
C ASN A 247 -13.57 2.07 15.95
N GLN A 248 -13.86 0.92 16.53
CA GLN A 248 -14.42 0.81 17.87
C GLN A 248 -13.34 1.12 18.90
N ASN A 249 -13.66 1.94 19.90
CA ASN A 249 -12.75 2.31 20.98
C ASN A 249 -11.37 2.72 20.47
N ALA A 250 -11.31 3.52 19.40
CA ALA A 250 -10.04 3.99 18.87
C ALA A 250 -9.24 4.76 19.92
N VAL A 251 -7.96 4.44 20.03
CA VAL A 251 -7.03 5.03 21.01
C VAL A 251 -6.07 6.04 20.39
N ARG A 252 -6.17 6.29 19.09
CA ARG A 252 -5.32 7.25 18.36
C ARG A 252 -6.17 8.33 17.70
N GLU A 253 -5.62 9.55 17.59
CA GLU A 253 -6.31 10.74 17.06
C GLU A 253 -6.98 10.53 15.68
N ARG A 254 -6.43 9.65 14.86
CA ARG A 254 -6.91 9.36 13.50
C ARG A 254 -7.12 7.86 13.30
N GLY A 255 -7.61 7.17 14.31
CA GLY A 255 -7.76 5.73 14.33
C GLY A 255 -6.42 5.00 14.25
N PHE A 256 -5.95 4.73 13.04
CA PHE A 256 -4.70 4.01 12.76
C PHE A 256 -3.43 4.89 12.80
N ALA A 257 -3.52 6.19 13.03
CA ALA A 257 -2.40 7.13 12.94
C ALA A 257 -2.58 8.34 13.89
N GLY A 258 -1.56 9.18 13.98
CA GLY A 258 -1.51 10.25 14.97
C GLY A 258 -0.91 9.76 16.28
N ASP A 259 -0.98 10.57 17.30
CA ASP A 259 -0.52 10.21 18.64
C ASP A 259 -1.58 9.38 19.38
N TYR A 260 -1.16 8.65 20.40
CA TYR A 260 -2.09 7.98 21.29
C TYR A 260 -2.76 9.01 22.19
N MET A 261 -4.05 8.91 22.32
CA MET A 261 -4.84 9.79 23.16
C MET A 261 -4.73 9.32 24.61
N MET A 262 -4.12 10.17 25.46
CA MET A 262 -3.88 9.86 26.87
C MET A 262 -4.75 10.72 27.78
N ARG A 263 -5.26 10.11 28.85
CA ARG A 263 -5.89 10.83 29.96
C ARG A 263 -4.80 11.41 30.90
N THR A 264 -5.22 12.30 31.77
CA THR A 264 -4.32 12.94 32.76
C THR A 264 -3.70 11.96 33.76
N ASP A 265 -4.34 10.81 33.98
CA ASP A 265 -3.84 9.72 34.83
C ASP A 265 -2.90 8.76 34.10
N GLY A 266 -2.60 9.01 32.82
CA GLY A 266 -1.72 8.18 31.99
C GLY A 266 -2.41 6.98 31.36
N SER A 267 -3.71 6.79 31.53
CA SER A 267 -4.48 5.76 30.83
C SER A 267 -4.84 6.20 29.40
N LEU A 268 -5.11 5.24 28.51
CA LEU A 268 -5.59 5.54 27.17
C LEU A 268 -7.02 6.08 27.18
N TYR A 269 -7.26 7.10 26.36
CA TYR A 269 -8.59 7.57 26.05
C TYR A 269 -9.11 6.84 24.82
N GLU A 270 -10.24 6.20 24.96
CA GLU A 270 -10.92 5.42 23.93
C GLU A 270 -12.13 6.17 23.40
N THR A 271 -12.33 6.17 22.09
CA THR A 271 -13.51 6.75 21.46
C THR A 271 -13.83 6.07 20.15
N ASP A 272 -15.10 5.94 19.82
CA ASP A 272 -15.53 5.41 18.54
C ASP A 272 -15.28 6.43 17.44
N GLN A 273 -14.77 5.97 16.31
CA GLN A 273 -14.54 6.81 15.14
C GLN A 273 -15.23 6.23 13.90
N THR A 274 -16.06 7.02 13.27
CA THR A 274 -16.72 6.69 12.01
C THR A 274 -16.19 7.58 10.89
N THR A 275 -15.85 6.98 9.76
CA THR A 275 -15.37 7.70 8.58
C THR A 275 -16.08 7.19 7.33
N ILE A 276 -16.51 8.12 6.49
CA ILE A 276 -17.17 7.81 5.21
C ILE A 276 -16.36 8.47 4.10
N PHE A 277 -16.10 7.74 3.02
CA PHE A 277 -15.53 8.28 1.80
C PHE A 277 -16.42 7.98 0.60
N ALA A 278 -16.54 8.94 -0.28
CA ALA A 278 -17.06 8.77 -1.63
C ALA A 278 -15.99 9.24 -2.62
N ASP A 279 -15.67 8.41 -3.59
CA ASP A 279 -14.62 8.74 -4.55
C ASP A 279 -14.99 8.35 -5.98
N ALA A 280 -14.38 9.04 -6.93
CA ALA A 280 -14.56 8.79 -8.36
C ALA A 280 -13.22 8.87 -9.08
N MET A 281 -13.04 7.99 -10.07
CA MET A 281 -11.94 8.06 -11.02
C MET A 281 -12.45 7.89 -12.43
N PHE A 282 -12.15 8.86 -13.30
CA PHE A 282 -12.50 8.83 -14.71
C PHE A 282 -11.25 8.91 -15.57
N LYS A 283 -11.24 8.15 -16.69
CA LYS A 283 -10.13 8.18 -17.66
C LYS A 283 -10.64 8.03 -19.09
N HIS A 284 -10.03 8.79 -19.99
CA HIS A 284 -10.29 8.72 -21.42
C HIS A 284 -9.20 9.42 -22.23
N ASN A 285 -8.58 8.75 -23.21
CA ASN A 285 -7.63 9.28 -24.18
C ASN A 285 -6.48 10.12 -23.58
N GLY A 286 -5.97 9.72 -22.40
CA GLY A 286 -4.90 10.42 -21.70
C GLY A 286 -5.40 11.45 -20.66
N PHE A 287 -6.68 11.81 -20.70
CA PHE A 287 -7.28 12.58 -19.61
C PHE A 287 -7.56 11.70 -18.40
N SER A 288 -7.31 12.22 -17.22
CA SER A 288 -7.56 11.54 -15.95
C SER A 288 -8.11 12.52 -14.93
N PHE A 289 -9.18 12.12 -14.27
CA PHE A 289 -9.76 12.84 -13.14
C PHE A 289 -9.90 11.90 -11.95
N MET A 290 -9.57 12.38 -10.77
CA MET A 290 -9.81 11.70 -9.50
C MET A 290 -10.34 12.72 -8.50
N GLY A 291 -11.48 12.43 -7.89
CA GLY A 291 -12.10 13.21 -6.83
C GLY A 291 -12.41 12.33 -5.62
N GLU A 292 -12.36 12.91 -4.43
CA GLU A 292 -12.60 12.20 -3.16
C GLU A 292 -13.25 13.16 -2.17
N TYR A 293 -14.28 12.66 -1.51
CA TYR A 293 -15.00 13.31 -0.40
C TYR A 293 -14.97 12.41 0.83
#